data_05c76c2c3280d8b63763d55a71b235e7
#
_entry.id   05c76c2c3280d8b63763d55a71b235e7
#
_cell.length_a   1.000
_cell.length_b   1.000
_cell.length_c   1.000
_cell.angle_alpha   90.00
_cell.angle_beta   90.00
_cell.angle_gamma   90.00
#
_symmetry.space_group_name_H-M   'P 1'
#
loop_
_entity.id
_entity.type
_entity.pdbx_description
1 polymer ?
#
loop_
_entity_poly.entity_id
_entity_poly.type
_entity_poly.pdbx_seq_one_letter_code
_entity_poly.pdbx_strand_id
1 'polypeptide(L)'
;MRLVPALLLSTALITQSVQAADINHQGAQELEQKFNSYLPETLAKSGLIKVRPGTADYEITFDPTILLKDVDPKTFSISGLKPLLSMIRPMEDGLWHFSQSADLDVKGQFTAGTEKTDFTYKIDAMRTEGVVDPDLLYFKSADMSANGLSMTSTSPQQSVEARFGSMKSTMNSTRATPETIDIRGNTALNGFTETIIDPSKMKVDISAGTVTADVAFNGLAYRPLQDLVFFILDNVKKDKLLATEQVRLKSLVRANLPMFENLLESIEVANLKVATPTGTYGAETLRYTIDTNGLKDDAKVGFGVTIDKPSLPQGLVPDAFASALPETVTTRISLEKLNLASGITYLIDHANFDTDKPLTDEQSAEAGRIFMPGGAMTIRYDEVSARSAVYDFSLSGTTTVYPEDQGRQNTDITLYAKDFDKTVSYLQKNATTVPEFGQAAFMLLMVKGFAKQTPDGRQMWNITVDESKKVKINGQDLPFQP
;
A
#
# COMPACT_ATOMS: atom_id res chain seq x y z
N MET A 1 31.55 -51.46 47.74
CA MET A 1 31.90 -52.69 46.99
C MET A 1 31.16 -52.65 45.65
N ARG A 2 31.87 -52.80 44.54
CA ARG A 2 31.49 -52.91 43.11
C ARG A 2 31.29 -51.62 42.31
N LEU A 3 32.33 -51.27 41.68
CA LEU A 3 32.71 -50.81 40.36
C LEU A 3 31.58 -50.72 39.31
N VAL A 4 31.46 -49.54 38.72
CA VAL A 4 30.76 -49.28 37.46
C VAL A 4 31.81 -48.85 36.42
N PRO A 5 31.90 -49.46 35.22
CA PRO A 5 32.80 -49.03 34.17
C PRO A 5 32.20 -47.86 33.40
N ALA A 6 33.04 -46.85 33.19
CA ALA A 6 32.78 -45.73 32.30
C ALA A 6 32.76 -46.21 30.85
N LEU A 7 31.62 -46.04 30.18
CA LEU A 7 31.53 -46.13 28.73
C LEU A 7 31.78 -44.73 28.15
N LEU A 8 32.94 -44.54 27.60
CA LEU A 8 33.30 -43.45 26.70
C LEU A 8 32.55 -43.67 25.38
N LEU A 9 31.41 -42.97 25.20
CA LEU A 9 30.82 -42.75 23.89
C LEU A 9 31.53 -41.56 23.27
N SER A 10 32.49 -41.84 22.42
CA SER A 10 33.04 -40.90 21.44
C SER A 10 31.95 -40.57 20.46
N THR A 11 31.24 -39.44 20.67
CA THR A 11 30.45 -38.79 19.64
C THR A 11 31.42 -38.23 18.64
N ALA A 12 31.67 -38.97 17.55
CA ALA A 12 32.19 -38.42 16.33
C ALA A 12 31.19 -37.38 15.85
N LEU A 13 31.49 -36.11 16.09
CA LEU A 13 30.92 -35.00 15.37
C LEU A 13 31.29 -35.21 13.89
N ILE A 14 30.44 -35.86 13.14
CA ILE A 14 30.42 -35.78 11.70
C ILE A 14 30.07 -34.33 11.40
N THR A 15 31.07 -33.48 11.29
CA THR A 15 30.96 -32.25 10.54
C THR A 15 30.69 -32.67 9.10
N GLN A 16 29.45 -32.84 8.73
CA GLN A 16 29.07 -32.80 7.34
C GLN A 16 29.46 -31.40 6.88
N SER A 17 30.60 -31.30 6.22
CA SER A 17 30.87 -30.21 5.30
C SER A 17 29.65 -30.21 4.37
N VAL A 18 28.87 -29.15 4.40
CA VAL A 18 27.81 -28.90 3.41
C VAL A 18 28.57 -28.64 2.10
N GLN A 19 28.90 -29.72 1.40
CA GLN A 19 29.32 -29.63 0.02
C GLN A 19 28.14 -29.03 -0.73
N ALA A 20 28.41 -28.02 -1.56
CA ALA A 20 27.41 -27.51 -2.49
C ALA A 20 26.77 -28.74 -3.15
N ALA A 21 25.46 -28.91 -2.94
CA ALA A 21 24.76 -30.11 -3.36
C ALA A 21 24.94 -30.26 -4.88
N ASP A 22 25.53 -31.38 -5.31
CA ASP A 22 25.71 -31.65 -6.73
C ASP A 22 24.38 -31.55 -7.47
N ILE A 23 24.36 -30.75 -8.53
CA ILE A 23 23.17 -30.57 -9.36
C ILE A 23 22.90 -31.90 -10.08
N ASN A 24 21.78 -32.58 -9.70
CA ASN A 24 21.46 -33.91 -10.22
C ASN A 24 19.95 -34.11 -10.33
N HIS A 25 19.55 -35.22 -10.95
CA HIS A 25 18.13 -35.52 -11.16
C HIS A 25 17.33 -35.73 -9.87
N GLN A 26 17.94 -36.31 -8.85
CA GLN A 26 17.26 -36.53 -7.57
C GLN A 26 16.97 -35.19 -6.88
N GLY A 27 17.96 -34.29 -6.81
CA GLY A 27 17.76 -32.96 -6.23
C GLY A 27 16.71 -32.13 -7.00
N ALA A 28 16.67 -32.27 -8.33
CA ALA A 28 15.62 -31.62 -9.14
C ALA A 28 14.22 -32.15 -8.80
N GLN A 29 14.05 -33.46 -8.59
CA GLN A 29 12.78 -34.05 -8.17
C GLN A 29 12.37 -33.61 -6.76
N GLU A 30 13.32 -33.60 -5.81
CA GLU A 30 13.05 -33.11 -4.44
C GLU A 30 12.63 -31.65 -4.44
N LEU A 31 13.30 -30.81 -5.24
CA LEU A 31 12.97 -29.40 -5.38
C LEU A 31 11.60 -29.19 -6.04
N GLU A 32 11.28 -29.97 -7.11
CA GLU A 32 9.97 -29.94 -7.76
C GLU A 32 8.86 -30.36 -6.80
N GLN A 33 9.06 -31.43 -6.02
CA GLN A 33 8.13 -31.86 -4.99
C GLN A 33 7.91 -30.79 -3.93
N LYS A 34 9.00 -30.11 -3.49
CA LYS A 34 8.91 -29.03 -2.51
C LYS A 34 8.09 -27.87 -3.04
N PHE A 35 8.32 -27.38 -4.25
CA PHE A 35 7.51 -26.31 -4.84
C PHE A 35 6.04 -26.74 -5.03
N ASN A 36 5.82 -27.94 -5.54
CA ASN A 36 4.48 -28.48 -5.78
C ASN A 36 3.71 -28.73 -4.47
N SER A 37 4.38 -28.96 -3.32
CA SER A 37 3.72 -29.13 -2.04
C SER A 37 3.00 -27.86 -1.52
N TYR A 38 3.33 -26.70 -2.08
CA TYR A 38 2.67 -25.43 -1.79
C TYR A 38 1.49 -25.14 -2.72
N LEU A 39 1.27 -25.95 -3.75
CA LEU A 39 0.17 -25.78 -4.70
C LEU A 39 -1.02 -26.65 -4.35
N PRO A 40 -2.26 -26.24 -4.71
CA PRO A 40 -3.40 -27.13 -4.75
C PRO A 40 -3.08 -28.42 -5.52
N GLU A 41 -3.59 -29.56 -5.07
CA GLU A 41 -3.27 -30.87 -5.63
C GLU A 41 -3.49 -30.92 -7.16
N THR A 42 -4.54 -30.27 -7.65
CA THR A 42 -4.85 -30.15 -9.08
C THR A 42 -3.78 -29.40 -9.86
N LEU A 43 -3.22 -28.34 -9.29
CA LEU A 43 -2.13 -27.55 -9.89
C LEU A 43 -0.78 -28.25 -9.73
N ALA A 44 -0.51 -28.85 -8.59
CA ALA A 44 0.71 -29.62 -8.35
C ALA A 44 0.91 -30.75 -9.37
N LYS A 45 -0.17 -31.41 -9.77
CA LYS A 45 -0.17 -32.49 -10.78
C LYS A 45 -0.28 -31.99 -12.23
N SER A 46 -0.52 -30.70 -12.44
CA SER A 46 -0.78 -30.15 -13.78
C SER A 46 0.49 -29.93 -14.62
N GLY A 47 1.67 -29.92 -13.98
CA GLY A 47 2.94 -29.56 -14.60
C GLY A 47 3.15 -28.04 -14.67
N LEU A 48 2.45 -27.26 -13.84
CA LEU A 48 2.60 -25.81 -13.70
C LEU A 48 4.05 -25.44 -13.35
N ILE A 49 4.67 -26.19 -12.44
CA ILE A 49 6.09 -26.07 -12.08
C ILE A 49 6.80 -27.36 -12.46
N LYS A 50 7.92 -27.22 -13.16
CA LYS A 50 8.84 -28.32 -13.49
C LYS A 50 10.25 -27.93 -13.15
N VAL A 51 11.03 -28.86 -12.61
CA VAL A 51 12.44 -28.65 -12.28
C VAL A 51 13.31 -29.65 -13.01
N ARG A 52 14.41 -29.17 -13.58
CA ARG A 52 15.41 -29.98 -14.26
C ARG A 52 16.81 -29.63 -13.75
N PRO A 53 17.73 -30.60 -13.70
CA PRO A 53 19.12 -30.28 -13.45
C PRO A 53 19.73 -29.64 -14.71
N GLY A 54 20.34 -28.47 -14.55
CA GLY A 54 21.21 -27.85 -15.53
C GLY A 54 22.68 -28.19 -15.26
N THR A 55 23.59 -27.39 -15.79
CA THR A 55 25.04 -27.63 -15.62
C THR A 55 25.55 -27.16 -14.26
N ALA A 56 25.06 -25.99 -13.79
CA ALA A 56 25.48 -25.35 -12.53
C ALA A 56 24.30 -24.88 -11.66
N ASP A 57 23.11 -25.01 -12.16
CA ASP A 57 21.87 -24.52 -11.52
C ASP A 57 20.74 -25.54 -11.77
N TYR A 58 19.71 -25.52 -10.95
CA TYR A 58 18.43 -26.12 -11.27
C TYR A 58 17.60 -25.17 -12.12
N GLU A 59 17.08 -25.66 -13.24
CA GLU A 59 16.17 -24.93 -14.14
C GLU A 59 14.73 -25.14 -13.67
N ILE A 60 14.06 -24.06 -13.26
CA ILE A 60 12.65 -24.08 -12.88
C ILE A 60 11.85 -23.45 -13.98
N THR A 61 10.93 -24.23 -14.56
CA THR A 61 9.98 -23.75 -15.54
C THR A 61 8.61 -23.57 -14.90
N PHE A 62 8.07 -22.35 -14.95
CA PHE A 62 6.70 -22.04 -14.57
C PHE A 62 5.88 -21.78 -15.84
N ASP A 63 4.85 -22.60 -16.10
CA ASP A 63 3.99 -22.48 -17.28
C ASP A 63 2.63 -21.86 -16.93
N PRO A 64 2.47 -20.54 -17.07
CA PRO A 64 1.23 -19.85 -16.73
C PRO A 64 0.05 -20.24 -17.62
N THR A 65 0.29 -20.83 -18.80
CA THR A 65 -0.80 -21.25 -19.71
C THR A 65 -1.67 -22.34 -19.11
N ILE A 66 -1.13 -23.10 -18.17
CA ILE A 66 -1.84 -24.17 -17.45
C ILE A 66 -2.99 -23.58 -16.61
N LEU A 67 -2.82 -22.39 -16.03
CA LEU A 67 -3.84 -21.73 -15.21
C LEU A 67 -5.07 -21.32 -16.04
N LEU A 68 -4.92 -21.25 -17.36
CA LEU A 68 -5.96 -20.77 -18.29
C LEU A 68 -6.76 -21.90 -18.94
N LYS A 69 -6.38 -23.16 -18.73
CA LYS A 69 -7.02 -24.32 -19.42
C LYS A 69 -8.52 -24.43 -19.20
N ASP A 70 -8.99 -24.01 -18.02
CA ASP A 70 -10.38 -24.11 -17.61
C ASP A 70 -11.13 -22.77 -17.73
N VAL A 71 -10.48 -21.71 -18.27
CA VAL A 71 -11.10 -20.40 -18.44
C VAL A 71 -11.88 -20.36 -19.74
N ASP A 72 -13.15 -19.93 -19.68
CA ASP A 72 -13.97 -19.76 -20.89
C ASP A 72 -13.35 -18.67 -21.79
N PRO A 73 -12.90 -19.02 -23.01
CA PRO A 73 -12.28 -18.06 -23.93
C PRO A 73 -13.21 -16.93 -24.38
N LYS A 74 -14.52 -17.05 -24.17
CA LYS A 74 -15.49 -15.97 -24.43
C LYS A 74 -15.46 -14.92 -23.33
N THR A 75 -15.09 -15.31 -22.10
CA THR A 75 -14.99 -14.40 -20.95
C THR A 75 -13.58 -13.80 -20.85
N PHE A 76 -12.56 -14.64 -21.07
CA PHE A 76 -11.16 -14.20 -21.03
C PHE A 76 -10.32 -15.00 -22.01
N SER A 77 -9.54 -14.31 -22.81
CA SER A 77 -8.55 -14.93 -23.69
C SER A 77 -7.23 -14.14 -23.65
N ILE A 78 -6.14 -14.86 -23.73
CA ILE A 78 -4.80 -14.27 -23.78
C ILE A 78 -3.90 -15.11 -24.70
N SER A 79 -3.05 -14.45 -25.45
CA SER A 79 -2.06 -15.04 -26.33
C SER A 79 -0.68 -14.45 -26.07
N GLY A 80 0.38 -15.13 -26.46
CA GLY A 80 1.75 -14.70 -26.28
C GLY A 80 2.37 -15.10 -24.93
N LEU A 81 1.60 -15.70 -24.01
CA LEU A 81 2.18 -16.25 -22.78
C LEU A 81 3.16 -17.37 -23.11
N LYS A 82 4.32 -17.32 -22.48
CA LYS A 82 5.38 -18.33 -22.58
C LYS A 82 5.70 -18.87 -21.19
N PRO A 83 6.20 -20.13 -21.08
CA PRO A 83 6.79 -20.58 -19.83
C PRO A 83 7.94 -19.68 -19.40
N LEU A 84 7.98 -19.34 -18.11
CA LEU A 84 9.03 -18.57 -17.50
C LEU A 84 10.12 -19.51 -16.98
N LEU A 85 11.37 -19.24 -17.33
CA LEU A 85 12.53 -19.99 -16.88
C LEU A 85 13.26 -19.21 -15.79
N SER A 86 13.46 -19.86 -14.65
CA SER A 86 14.26 -19.35 -13.53
C SER A 86 15.37 -20.34 -13.21
N MET A 87 16.48 -19.84 -12.71
CA MET A 87 17.63 -20.62 -12.27
C MET A 87 17.76 -20.55 -10.76
N ILE A 88 17.99 -21.68 -10.10
CA ILE A 88 18.29 -21.75 -8.68
C ILE A 88 19.59 -22.53 -8.49
N ARG A 89 20.51 -21.93 -7.72
CA ARG A 89 21.77 -22.55 -7.31
C ARG A 89 21.82 -22.61 -5.79
N PRO A 90 21.93 -23.80 -5.19
CA PRO A 90 22.26 -23.94 -3.77
C PRO A 90 23.62 -23.28 -3.47
N MET A 91 23.69 -22.58 -2.32
CA MET A 91 24.88 -21.92 -1.83
C MET A 91 25.46 -22.68 -0.62
N GLU A 92 26.73 -22.44 -0.28
CA GLU A 92 27.40 -23.11 0.83
C GLU A 92 26.79 -22.83 2.20
N ASP A 93 26.13 -21.68 2.35
CA ASP A 93 25.43 -21.25 3.58
C ASP A 93 24.00 -21.81 3.70
N GLY A 94 23.59 -22.71 2.80
CA GLY A 94 22.25 -23.30 2.77
C GLY A 94 21.18 -22.44 2.12
N LEU A 95 21.53 -21.23 1.68
CA LEU A 95 20.65 -20.35 0.91
C LEU A 95 20.67 -20.73 -0.58
N TRP A 96 19.77 -20.12 -1.35
CA TRP A 96 19.73 -20.33 -2.79
C TRP A 96 19.92 -19.02 -3.54
N HIS A 97 20.84 -19.01 -4.50
CA HIS A 97 20.90 -17.94 -5.49
C HIS A 97 19.81 -18.15 -6.53
N PHE A 98 19.02 -17.12 -6.78
CA PHE A 98 17.94 -17.09 -7.78
C PHE A 98 18.30 -16.13 -8.90
N SER A 99 18.08 -16.52 -10.15
CA SER A 99 18.13 -15.61 -11.28
C SER A 99 17.05 -15.93 -12.31
N GLN A 100 16.52 -14.90 -12.95
CA GLN A 100 15.52 -14.99 -14.02
C GLN A 100 15.75 -13.87 -15.03
N SER A 101 15.62 -14.22 -16.31
CA SER A 101 15.54 -13.26 -17.41
C SER A 101 14.34 -13.61 -18.26
N ALA A 102 13.51 -12.63 -18.58
CA ALA A 102 12.29 -12.83 -19.35
C ALA A 102 11.96 -11.61 -20.19
N ASP A 103 11.19 -11.82 -21.24
CA ASP A 103 10.43 -10.83 -21.99
C ASP A 103 8.93 -11.16 -21.86
N LEU A 104 8.07 -10.20 -22.06
CA LEU A 104 6.63 -10.39 -22.12
C LEU A 104 6.07 -9.65 -23.32
N ASP A 105 5.28 -10.33 -24.14
CA ASP A 105 4.49 -9.73 -25.21
C ASP A 105 3.17 -10.50 -25.31
N VAL A 106 2.16 -10.01 -24.61
CA VAL A 106 0.86 -10.67 -24.50
C VAL A 106 -0.23 -9.76 -25.01
N LYS A 107 -1.21 -10.37 -25.64
CA LYS A 107 -2.45 -9.75 -26.09
C LYS A 107 -3.61 -10.54 -25.58
N GLY A 108 -4.64 -9.86 -25.12
CA GLY A 108 -5.81 -10.55 -24.59
C GLY A 108 -7.07 -9.74 -24.70
N GLN A 109 -8.14 -10.37 -24.30
CA GLN A 109 -9.48 -9.80 -24.26
C GLN A 109 -10.20 -10.33 -23.02
N PHE A 110 -10.94 -9.46 -22.37
CA PHE A 110 -11.89 -9.89 -21.36
C PHE A 110 -13.26 -9.25 -21.60
N THR A 111 -14.31 -9.97 -21.16
CA THR A 111 -15.70 -9.52 -21.27
C THR A 111 -16.28 -9.38 -19.87
N ALA A 112 -16.75 -8.18 -19.53
CA ALA A 112 -17.46 -7.88 -18.29
C ALA A 112 -18.91 -7.51 -18.62
N GLY A 113 -19.85 -8.42 -18.34
CA GLY A 113 -21.22 -8.25 -18.79
C GLY A 113 -21.30 -8.31 -20.33
N THR A 114 -21.69 -7.19 -20.96
CA THR A 114 -21.76 -7.04 -22.44
C THR A 114 -20.54 -6.31 -23.01
N GLU A 115 -19.65 -5.78 -22.16
CA GLU A 115 -18.53 -4.95 -22.59
C GLU A 115 -17.28 -5.79 -22.78
N LYS A 116 -16.67 -5.62 -23.95
CA LYS A 116 -15.39 -6.21 -24.30
C LYS A 116 -14.27 -5.22 -24.13
N THR A 117 -13.17 -5.65 -23.54
CA THR A 117 -11.94 -4.89 -23.43
C THR A 117 -10.79 -5.69 -24.02
N ASP A 118 -10.14 -5.13 -25.02
CA ASP A 118 -8.90 -5.64 -25.58
C ASP A 118 -7.72 -5.02 -24.85
N PHE A 119 -6.69 -5.81 -24.56
CA PHE A 119 -5.48 -5.32 -23.91
C PHE A 119 -4.21 -5.90 -24.51
N THR A 120 -3.13 -5.17 -24.38
CA THR A 120 -1.77 -5.65 -24.63
C THR A 120 -0.87 -5.31 -23.46
N TYR A 121 0.07 -6.21 -23.13
CA TYR A 121 1.14 -5.98 -22.19
C TYR A 121 2.45 -6.37 -22.82
N LYS A 122 3.44 -5.47 -22.76
CA LYS A 122 4.76 -5.73 -23.27
C LYS A 122 5.83 -5.29 -22.27
N ILE A 123 6.85 -6.13 -22.10
CA ILE A 123 8.08 -5.84 -21.37
C ILE A 123 9.20 -6.32 -22.28
N ASP A 124 10.07 -5.41 -22.75
CA ASP A 124 11.12 -5.78 -23.69
C ASP A 124 12.19 -6.64 -23.03
N ALA A 125 12.54 -6.38 -21.79
CA ALA A 125 13.44 -7.17 -20.99
C ALA A 125 13.17 -7.00 -19.50
N MET A 126 13.16 -8.12 -18.77
CA MET A 126 13.09 -8.16 -17.31
C MET A 126 14.19 -9.08 -16.79
N ARG A 127 14.87 -8.66 -15.74
CA ARG A 127 15.88 -9.46 -15.02
C ARG A 127 15.59 -9.36 -13.53
N THR A 128 15.65 -10.51 -12.88
CA THR A 128 15.58 -10.63 -11.42
C THR A 128 16.76 -11.46 -10.95
N GLU A 129 17.45 -10.97 -9.94
CA GLU A 129 18.49 -11.72 -9.21
C GLU A 129 18.21 -11.59 -7.72
N GLY A 130 18.56 -12.62 -6.94
CA GLY A 130 18.32 -12.56 -5.51
C GLY A 130 18.84 -13.78 -4.76
N VAL A 131 18.66 -13.70 -3.44
CA VAL A 131 18.97 -14.78 -2.52
C VAL A 131 17.68 -15.21 -1.83
N VAL A 132 17.39 -16.50 -1.89
CA VAL A 132 16.18 -17.11 -1.32
C VAL A 132 16.57 -17.95 -0.11
N ASP A 133 15.80 -17.81 0.97
CA ASP A 133 15.83 -18.72 2.11
C ASP A 133 14.89 -19.89 1.82
N PRO A 134 15.39 -21.14 1.66
CA PRO A 134 14.56 -22.27 1.29
C PRO A 134 13.63 -22.78 2.39
N ASP A 135 13.84 -22.39 3.65
CA ASP A 135 13.01 -22.86 4.76
C ASP A 135 11.60 -22.25 4.73
N LEU A 136 11.54 -20.96 4.41
CA LEU A 136 10.28 -20.20 4.30
C LEU A 136 9.95 -19.79 2.87
N LEU A 137 10.82 -20.09 1.90
CA LEU A 137 10.68 -19.69 0.49
C LEU A 137 10.45 -18.18 0.32
N TYR A 138 11.24 -17.37 1.00
CA TYR A 138 11.21 -15.91 0.83
C TYR A 138 12.55 -15.38 0.32
N PHE A 139 12.51 -14.26 -0.36
CA PHE A 139 13.74 -13.58 -0.78
C PHE A 139 14.37 -12.84 0.40
N LYS A 140 15.60 -13.18 0.76
CA LYS A 140 16.43 -12.37 1.67
C LYS A 140 16.89 -11.09 1.01
N SER A 141 17.20 -11.16 -0.30
CA SER A 141 17.45 -10.01 -1.14
C SER A 141 16.95 -10.29 -2.55
N ALA A 142 16.47 -9.27 -3.23
CA ALA A 142 16.14 -9.33 -4.64
C ALA A 142 16.41 -7.99 -5.32
N ASP A 143 17.02 -8.04 -6.49
CA ASP A 143 17.20 -6.93 -7.41
C ASP A 143 16.43 -7.25 -8.69
N MET A 144 15.53 -6.37 -9.08
CA MET A 144 14.75 -6.51 -10.31
C MET A 144 14.94 -5.28 -11.18
N SER A 145 15.10 -5.50 -12.47
CA SER A 145 15.09 -4.45 -13.48
C SER A 145 14.22 -4.85 -14.66
N ALA A 146 13.52 -3.87 -15.24
CA ALA A 146 12.77 -4.06 -16.47
C ALA A 146 12.86 -2.81 -17.35
N ASN A 147 12.77 -3.01 -18.66
CA ASN A 147 12.83 -1.93 -19.65
C ASN A 147 11.72 -2.11 -20.69
N GLY A 148 11.27 -0.98 -21.25
CA GLY A 148 10.28 -0.98 -22.32
C GLY A 148 8.92 -1.54 -21.89
N LEU A 149 8.44 -1.15 -20.70
CA LEU A 149 7.12 -1.56 -20.24
C LEU A 149 6.05 -0.73 -20.97
N SER A 150 5.12 -1.39 -21.63
CA SER A 150 3.97 -0.74 -22.24
C SER A 150 2.70 -1.55 -22.05
N MET A 151 1.59 -0.82 -21.92
CA MET A 151 0.26 -1.38 -21.79
C MET A 151 -0.70 -0.61 -22.69
N THR A 152 -1.57 -1.31 -23.39
CA THR A 152 -2.75 -0.72 -24.00
C THR A 152 -4.00 -1.39 -23.51
N SER A 153 -5.08 -0.64 -23.36
CA SER A 153 -6.40 -1.16 -23.04
C SER A 153 -7.44 -0.40 -23.88
N THR A 154 -8.29 -1.11 -24.57
CA THR A 154 -9.34 -0.50 -25.42
C THR A 154 -10.68 -1.13 -25.11
N SER A 155 -11.62 -0.30 -24.72
CA SER A 155 -13.01 -0.67 -24.47
C SER A 155 -13.95 0.31 -25.19
N PRO A 156 -15.27 0.04 -25.24
CA PRO A 156 -16.24 1.03 -25.74
C PRO A 156 -16.24 2.33 -24.96
N GLN A 157 -15.76 2.33 -23.70
CA GLN A 157 -15.79 3.48 -22.79
C GLN A 157 -14.53 4.32 -22.90
N GLN A 158 -13.38 3.73 -23.24
CA GLN A 158 -12.10 4.44 -23.30
C GLN A 158 -11.01 3.62 -23.98
N SER A 159 -9.99 4.34 -24.45
CA SER A 159 -8.71 3.76 -24.83
C SER A 159 -7.61 4.34 -23.94
N VAL A 160 -6.80 3.46 -23.37
CA VAL A 160 -5.67 3.82 -22.50
C VAL A 160 -4.40 3.25 -23.08
N GLU A 161 -3.37 4.08 -23.17
CA GLU A 161 -2.01 3.66 -23.50
C GLU A 161 -1.07 4.19 -22.43
N ALA A 162 -0.37 3.27 -21.73
CA ALA A 162 0.61 3.61 -20.70
C ALA A 162 1.99 3.03 -21.03
N ARG A 163 3.04 3.75 -20.68
CA ARG A 163 4.44 3.36 -20.90
C ARG A 163 5.32 3.76 -19.72
N PHE A 164 6.31 2.94 -19.44
CA PHE A 164 7.43 3.22 -18.55
C PHE A 164 8.73 2.91 -19.29
N GLY A 165 9.68 3.82 -19.27
CA GLY A 165 10.98 3.61 -19.92
C GLY A 165 11.78 2.52 -19.22
N SER A 166 11.85 2.57 -17.87
CA SER A 166 12.55 1.57 -17.06
C SER A 166 11.97 1.44 -15.67
N MET A 167 12.19 0.27 -15.08
CA MET A 167 11.90 -0.03 -13.67
C MET A 167 13.14 -0.61 -13.02
N LYS A 168 13.43 -0.19 -11.79
CA LYS A 168 14.38 -0.85 -10.88
C LYS A 168 13.70 -1.06 -9.55
N SER A 169 13.84 -2.25 -8.97
CA SER A 169 13.34 -2.57 -7.65
C SER A 169 14.40 -3.32 -6.87
N THR A 170 14.57 -2.97 -5.61
CA THR A 170 15.43 -3.68 -4.66
C THR A 170 14.59 -4.07 -3.46
N MET A 171 14.82 -5.26 -2.93
CA MET A 171 14.17 -5.76 -1.73
C MET A 171 15.20 -6.43 -0.83
N ASN A 172 15.14 -6.16 0.47
CA ASN A 172 15.90 -6.84 1.50
C ASN A 172 14.96 -7.30 2.60
N SER A 173 15.14 -8.52 3.05
CA SER A 173 14.35 -9.09 4.13
C SER A 173 15.27 -9.76 5.16
N THR A 174 14.87 -9.69 6.42
CA THR A 174 15.57 -10.33 7.52
C THR A 174 14.56 -11.14 8.34
N ARG A 175 14.97 -12.34 8.77
CA ARG A 175 14.14 -13.14 9.67
C ARG A 175 14.17 -12.51 11.06
N ALA A 176 13.04 -12.01 11.54
CA ALA A 176 12.91 -11.43 12.88
C ALA A 176 12.66 -12.53 13.93
N THR A 177 11.81 -13.51 13.61
CA THR A 177 11.54 -14.72 14.40
C THR A 177 11.45 -15.94 13.47
N PRO A 178 11.27 -17.17 13.96
CA PRO A 178 11.03 -18.33 13.09
C PRO A 178 9.83 -18.20 12.14
N GLU A 179 8.86 -17.33 12.46
CA GLU A 179 7.60 -17.19 11.73
C GLU A 179 7.43 -15.82 11.07
N THR A 180 8.27 -14.82 11.45
CA THR A 180 8.12 -13.44 10.99
C THR A 180 9.36 -12.92 10.29
N ILE A 181 9.16 -12.01 9.33
CA ILE A 181 10.23 -11.33 8.59
C ILE A 181 10.04 -9.83 8.60
N ASP A 182 11.13 -9.10 8.57
CA ASP A 182 11.16 -7.67 8.24
C ASP A 182 11.49 -7.52 6.75
N ILE A 183 10.78 -6.63 6.06
CA ILE A 183 10.99 -6.35 4.64
C ILE A 183 11.27 -4.87 4.45
N ARG A 184 12.23 -4.55 3.60
CA ARG A 184 12.48 -3.21 3.05
C ARG A 184 12.56 -3.32 1.54
N GLY A 185 11.76 -2.53 0.84
CA GLY A 185 11.75 -2.48 -0.61
C GLY A 185 11.78 -1.05 -1.12
N ASN A 186 12.46 -0.85 -2.23
CA ASN A 186 12.44 0.40 -2.99
C ASN A 186 12.20 0.05 -4.46
N THR A 187 11.31 0.79 -5.11
CA THR A 187 11.05 0.66 -6.56
C THR A 187 11.09 2.04 -7.18
N ALA A 188 11.80 2.17 -8.29
CA ALA A 188 11.83 3.38 -9.11
C ALA A 188 11.38 3.05 -10.55
N LEU A 189 10.38 3.78 -11.02
CA LEU A 189 9.86 3.76 -12.39
C LEU A 189 10.23 5.08 -13.05
N ASN A 190 10.82 5.04 -14.23
CA ASN A 190 11.25 6.25 -14.95
C ASN A 190 10.52 6.39 -16.28
N GLY A 191 10.24 7.64 -16.66
CA GLY A 191 9.66 7.97 -17.96
C GLY A 191 8.23 7.46 -18.10
N PHE A 192 7.38 7.69 -17.09
CA PHE A 192 5.96 7.36 -17.16
C PHE A 192 5.22 8.28 -18.11
N THR A 193 4.44 7.70 -19.01
CA THR A 193 3.45 8.40 -19.82
C THR A 193 2.19 7.60 -19.93
N GLU A 194 1.04 8.25 -19.85
CA GLU A 194 -0.27 7.65 -20.08
C GLU A 194 -1.13 8.58 -20.93
N THR A 195 -1.79 8.01 -21.91
CA THR A 195 -2.78 8.70 -22.73
C THR A 195 -4.12 8.01 -22.56
N ILE A 196 -5.13 8.77 -22.18
CA ILE A 196 -6.52 8.31 -22.04
C ILE A 196 -7.36 9.06 -23.08
N ILE A 197 -8.13 8.31 -23.87
CA ILE A 197 -9.05 8.86 -24.86
C ILE A 197 -10.45 8.30 -24.56
N ASP A 198 -11.40 9.17 -24.29
CA ASP A 198 -12.80 8.81 -24.06
C ASP A 198 -13.59 8.64 -25.39
N PRO A 199 -14.84 8.17 -25.35
CA PRO A 199 -15.66 8.00 -26.54
C PRO A 199 -15.96 9.31 -27.31
N SER A 200 -15.92 10.46 -26.60
CA SER A 200 -16.07 11.78 -27.21
C SER A 200 -14.79 12.30 -27.86
N LYS A 201 -13.72 11.49 -27.84
CA LYS A 201 -12.35 11.81 -28.29
C LYS A 201 -11.68 12.91 -27.48
N MET A 202 -12.13 13.17 -26.28
CA MET A 202 -11.36 13.96 -25.33
C MET A 202 -10.12 13.19 -24.92
N LYS A 203 -8.98 13.89 -24.97
CA LYS A 203 -7.67 13.33 -24.67
C LYS A 203 -7.14 13.91 -23.38
N VAL A 204 -6.63 13.01 -22.50
CA VAL A 204 -5.86 13.36 -21.31
C VAL A 204 -4.51 12.69 -21.43
N ASP A 205 -3.43 13.48 -21.38
CA ASP A 205 -2.06 12.98 -21.33
C ASP A 205 -1.51 13.20 -19.92
N ILE A 206 -1.02 12.13 -19.31
CA ILE A 206 -0.38 12.13 -18.00
C ILE A 206 1.08 11.76 -18.19
N SER A 207 1.99 12.47 -17.53
CA SER A 207 3.40 12.11 -17.54
C SER A 207 4.05 12.40 -16.19
N ALA A 208 5.05 11.59 -15.84
CA ALA A 208 5.90 11.80 -14.68
C ALA A 208 7.35 11.44 -15.03
N GLY A 209 8.30 12.20 -14.46
CA GLY A 209 9.72 11.92 -14.66
C GLY A 209 10.13 10.62 -13.98
N THR A 210 9.82 10.52 -12.69
CA THR A 210 10.09 9.33 -11.86
C THR A 210 8.93 9.09 -10.91
N VAL A 211 8.59 7.82 -10.72
CA VAL A 211 7.70 7.36 -9.64
C VAL A 211 8.54 6.45 -8.76
N THR A 212 8.71 6.80 -7.48
CA THR A 212 9.39 5.95 -6.49
C THR A 212 8.38 5.43 -5.48
N ALA A 213 8.57 4.19 -5.05
CA ALA A 213 7.80 3.57 -3.99
C ALA A 213 8.76 2.93 -2.98
N ASP A 214 8.66 3.32 -1.72
CA ASP A 214 9.37 2.75 -0.60
C ASP A 214 8.39 2.00 0.28
N VAL A 215 8.71 0.77 0.65
CA VAL A 215 7.90 -0.04 1.54
C VAL A 215 8.74 -0.62 2.67
N ALA A 216 8.19 -0.60 3.87
CA ALA A 216 8.80 -1.18 5.03
C ALA A 216 7.76 -1.95 5.85
N PHE A 217 7.92 -3.26 5.98
CA PHE A 217 7.22 -4.10 6.94
C PHE A 217 8.15 -4.49 8.07
N ASN A 218 7.69 -4.42 9.31
CA ASN A 218 8.34 -5.03 10.45
C ASN A 218 7.43 -6.13 11.00
N GLY A 219 8.02 -7.27 11.35
CA GLY A 219 7.33 -8.38 11.99
C GLY A 219 6.20 -8.97 11.14
N LEU A 220 6.34 -9.00 9.79
CA LEU A 220 5.35 -9.64 8.93
C LEU A 220 5.22 -11.12 9.27
N ALA A 221 4.03 -11.57 9.65
CA ALA A 221 3.70 -12.96 9.97
C ALA A 221 3.72 -13.83 8.70
N TYR A 222 4.92 -14.05 8.15
CA TYR A 222 5.12 -14.64 6.83
C TYR A 222 4.62 -16.07 6.72
N ARG A 223 4.93 -16.92 7.73
CA ARG A 223 4.48 -18.32 7.74
C ARG A 223 2.95 -18.44 7.87
N PRO A 224 2.30 -17.79 8.85
CA PRO A 224 0.84 -17.80 8.94
C PRO A 224 0.17 -17.24 7.67
N LEU A 225 0.76 -16.21 7.05
CA LEU A 225 0.23 -15.64 5.81
C LEU A 225 0.32 -16.63 4.64
N GLN A 226 1.44 -17.35 4.49
CA GLN A 226 1.57 -18.42 3.49
C GLN A 226 0.48 -19.48 3.69
N ASP A 227 0.27 -19.96 4.92
CA ASP A 227 -0.74 -20.97 5.23
C ASP A 227 -2.15 -20.51 4.87
N LEU A 228 -2.47 -19.22 5.11
CA LEU A 228 -3.75 -18.62 4.73
C LEU A 228 -3.89 -18.53 3.20
N VAL A 229 -2.84 -18.07 2.50
CA VAL A 229 -2.85 -17.97 1.03
C VAL A 229 -3.03 -19.35 0.39
N PHE A 230 -2.32 -20.36 0.85
CA PHE A 230 -2.48 -21.72 0.33
C PHE A 230 -3.86 -22.28 0.59
N PHE A 231 -4.42 -22.04 1.79
CA PHE A 231 -5.80 -22.42 2.07
C PHE A 231 -6.79 -21.76 1.10
N ILE A 232 -6.62 -20.48 0.80
CA ILE A 232 -7.47 -19.76 -0.17
C ILE A 232 -7.33 -20.40 -1.56
N LEU A 233 -6.11 -20.66 -2.02
CA LEU A 233 -5.86 -21.29 -3.33
C LEU A 233 -6.50 -22.68 -3.45
N ASP A 234 -6.48 -23.48 -2.38
CA ASP A 234 -7.10 -24.81 -2.34
C ASP A 234 -8.64 -24.76 -2.43
N ASN A 235 -9.23 -23.63 -2.03
CA ASN A 235 -10.68 -23.53 -1.88
C ASN A 235 -11.33 -22.52 -2.82
N VAL A 236 -10.57 -21.73 -3.61
CA VAL A 236 -11.09 -20.64 -4.46
C VAL A 236 -12.12 -21.10 -5.52
N LYS A 237 -12.06 -22.36 -5.94
CA LYS A 237 -13.00 -22.95 -6.93
C LYS A 237 -14.26 -23.56 -6.29
N LYS A 238 -14.37 -23.56 -4.97
CA LYS A 238 -15.53 -24.13 -4.26
C LYS A 238 -16.61 -23.08 -4.10
N ASP A 239 -17.83 -23.40 -4.47
CA ASP A 239 -18.98 -22.53 -4.23
C ASP A 239 -19.27 -22.35 -2.73
N LYS A 240 -18.95 -23.38 -1.92
CA LYS A 240 -19.14 -23.38 -0.47
C LYS A 240 -18.01 -24.12 0.24
N LEU A 241 -17.60 -23.61 1.39
CA LEU A 241 -16.65 -24.26 2.27
C LEU A 241 -17.37 -25.29 3.15
N LEU A 242 -16.75 -26.46 3.34
CA LEU A 242 -17.19 -27.43 4.33
C LEU A 242 -17.06 -26.85 5.78
N ALA A 243 -17.84 -27.34 6.73
CA ALA A 243 -17.77 -26.88 8.11
C ALA A 243 -16.35 -26.95 8.70
N THR A 244 -15.61 -28.02 8.40
CA THR A 244 -14.20 -28.17 8.80
C THR A 244 -13.27 -27.15 8.16
N GLU A 245 -13.54 -26.76 6.92
CA GLU A 245 -12.78 -25.74 6.20
C GLU A 245 -13.07 -24.35 6.74
N GLN A 246 -14.32 -24.05 7.07
CA GLN A 246 -14.69 -22.81 7.76
C GLN A 246 -13.97 -22.66 9.10
N VAL A 247 -13.91 -23.73 9.91
CA VAL A 247 -13.17 -23.75 11.19
C VAL A 247 -11.67 -23.48 10.93
N ARG A 248 -11.10 -24.12 9.91
CA ARG A 248 -9.69 -23.90 9.54
C ARG A 248 -9.44 -22.48 9.07
N LEU A 249 -10.30 -21.91 8.21
CA LEU A 249 -10.19 -20.50 7.79
C LEU A 249 -10.18 -19.55 8.99
N LYS A 250 -11.13 -19.72 9.92
CA LYS A 250 -11.21 -18.93 11.15
C LYS A 250 -9.92 -19.02 11.97
N SER A 251 -9.35 -20.22 12.09
CA SER A 251 -8.08 -20.43 12.79
C SER A 251 -6.91 -19.76 12.09
N LEU A 252 -6.83 -19.84 10.76
CA LEU A 252 -5.77 -19.20 9.96
C LEU A 252 -5.84 -17.68 10.04
N VAL A 253 -7.04 -17.09 9.97
CA VAL A 253 -7.19 -15.63 10.12
C VAL A 253 -6.71 -15.17 11.50
N ARG A 254 -7.07 -15.90 12.58
CA ARG A 254 -6.59 -15.56 13.94
C ARG A 254 -5.07 -15.68 14.06
N ALA A 255 -4.47 -16.72 13.47
CA ALA A 255 -3.02 -16.90 13.48
C ALA A 255 -2.27 -15.78 12.76
N ASN A 256 -2.94 -15.07 11.86
CA ASN A 256 -2.39 -13.91 11.16
C ASN A 256 -2.55 -12.58 11.91
N LEU A 257 -3.10 -12.56 13.13
CA LEU A 257 -3.26 -11.35 13.91
C LEU A 257 -2.21 -11.25 15.03
N PRO A 258 -1.49 -10.13 15.13
CA PRO A 258 -1.38 -9.05 14.15
C PRO A 258 -0.58 -9.52 12.91
N MET A 259 -1.04 -9.15 11.72
CA MET A 259 -0.39 -9.59 10.47
C MET A 259 1.05 -9.07 10.35
N PHE A 260 1.30 -7.90 10.92
CA PHE A 260 2.60 -7.23 11.00
C PHE A 260 2.60 -6.27 12.20
N GLU A 261 3.77 -5.87 12.65
CA GLU A 261 3.92 -4.90 13.73
C GLU A 261 3.84 -3.46 13.23
N ASN A 262 4.47 -3.18 12.10
CA ASN A 262 4.43 -1.87 11.45
C ASN A 262 4.49 -2.02 9.93
N LEU A 263 3.76 -1.15 9.23
CA LEU A 263 3.87 -0.90 7.81
C LEU A 263 4.10 0.60 7.60
N LEU A 264 5.08 0.93 6.78
CA LEU A 264 5.25 2.25 6.20
C LEU A 264 5.38 2.10 4.69
N GLU A 265 4.54 2.82 3.94
CA GLU A 265 4.63 2.93 2.49
C GLU A 265 4.69 4.40 2.11
N SER A 266 5.55 4.74 1.17
CA SER A 266 5.66 6.07 0.59
C SER A 266 5.76 5.95 -0.92
N ILE A 267 4.88 6.67 -1.64
CA ILE A 267 4.94 6.80 -3.10
C ILE A 267 5.20 8.25 -3.42
N GLU A 268 6.23 8.51 -4.22
CA GLU A 268 6.56 9.85 -4.70
C GLU A 268 6.54 9.88 -6.23
N VAL A 269 5.84 10.87 -6.76
CA VAL A 269 5.75 11.15 -8.20
C VAL A 269 6.43 12.49 -8.46
N ALA A 270 7.54 12.46 -9.17
CA ALA A 270 8.29 13.66 -9.54
C ALA A 270 7.92 14.16 -10.93
N ASN A 271 7.83 15.49 -11.07
CA ASN A 271 7.52 16.17 -12.33
C ASN A 271 6.19 15.70 -12.97
N LEU A 272 5.14 15.58 -12.15
CA LEU A 272 3.81 15.22 -12.62
C LEU A 272 3.23 16.30 -13.53
N LYS A 273 2.72 15.89 -14.69
CA LYS A 273 1.97 16.74 -15.61
C LYS A 273 0.73 16.01 -16.10
N VAL A 274 -0.39 16.70 -16.10
CA VAL A 274 -1.69 16.23 -16.60
C VAL A 274 -2.20 17.24 -17.60
N ALA A 275 -2.05 16.95 -18.87
CA ALA A 275 -2.54 17.79 -19.96
C ALA A 275 -3.96 17.36 -20.33
N THR A 276 -4.88 18.32 -20.29
CA THR A 276 -6.30 18.15 -20.61
C THR A 276 -6.69 19.17 -21.70
N PRO A 277 -7.87 19.07 -22.33
CA PRO A 277 -8.36 20.10 -23.25
C PRO A 277 -8.48 21.49 -22.63
N THR A 278 -8.60 21.60 -21.31
CA THR A 278 -8.71 22.88 -20.59
C THR A 278 -7.37 23.43 -20.12
N GLY A 279 -6.26 22.70 -20.33
CA GLY A 279 -4.90 23.14 -20.01
C GLY A 279 -4.09 22.08 -19.28
N THR A 280 -2.89 22.46 -18.83
CA THR A 280 -1.96 21.55 -18.15
C THR A 280 -1.91 21.86 -16.67
N TYR A 281 -2.15 20.81 -15.86
CA TYR A 281 -1.98 20.77 -14.41
C TYR A 281 -0.70 20.01 -14.08
N GLY A 282 -0.12 20.25 -12.90
CA GLY A 282 1.07 19.50 -12.50
C GLY A 282 1.52 19.79 -11.08
N ALA A 283 2.60 19.13 -10.70
CA ALA A 283 3.34 19.37 -9.46
C ALA A 283 4.81 18.99 -9.69
N GLU A 284 5.73 19.66 -8.99
CA GLU A 284 7.12 19.23 -8.98
C GLU A 284 7.24 17.88 -8.26
N THR A 285 6.55 17.75 -7.13
CA THR A 285 6.46 16.48 -6.37
C THR A 285 5.04 16.28 -5.83
N LEU A 286 4.52 15.07 -5.98
CA LEU A 286 3.35 14.58 -5.29
C LEU A 286 3.79 13.37 -4.47
N ARG A 287 3.67 13.43 -3.14
CA ARG A 287 3.99 12.31 -2.25
C ARG A 287 2.74 11.84 -1.52
N TYR A 288 2.57 10.55 -1.47
CA TYR A 288 1.55 9.86 -0.70
C TYR A 288 2.21 8.91 0.30
N THR A 289 1.69 8.84 1.52
CA THR A 289 2.20 7.94 2.56
C THR A 289 1.07 7.21 3.25
N ILE A 290 1.30 5.93 3.59
CA ILE A 290 0.47 5.15 4.51
C ILE A 290 1.38 4.65 5.63
N ASP A 291 0.92 4.78 6.87
CA ASP A 291 1.57 4.17 8.02
C ASP A 291 0.54 3.48 8.92
N THR A 292 0.91 2.33 9.46
CA THR A 292 0.07 1.63 10.45
C THR A 292 0.92 0.81 11.40
N ASN A 293 0.46 0.69 12.64
CA ASN A 293 1.12 -0.11 13.67
C ASN A 293 0.57 -1.55 13.76
N GLY A 294 -0.03 -2.05 12.67
CA GLY A 294 -0.50 -3.43 12.55
C GLY A 294 -1.99 -3.62 12.78
N LEU A 295 -2.46 -4.83 12.48
CA LEU A 295 -3.85 -5.23 12.70
C LEU A 295 -4.04 -5.70 14.15
N LYS A 296 -3.89 -4.79 15.11
CA LYS A 296 -3.98 -5.05 16.56
C LYS A 296 -5.05 -4.18 17.22
N ASP A 297 -5.30 -4.39 18.49
CA ASP A 297 -6.08 -3.47 19.29
C ASP A 297 -5.24 -2.23 19.62
N ASP A 298 -5.88 -1.09 19.79
CA ASP A 298 -5.24 0.23 19.83
C ASP A 298 -4.44 0.53 18.55
N ALA A 299 -5.01 0.15 17.41
CA ALA A 299 -4.39 0.38 16.11
C ALA A 299 -4.43 1.86 15.72
N LYS A 300 -3.37 2.24 14.99
CA LYS A 300 -3.26 3.51 14.27
C LYS A 300 -3.16 3.24 12.77
N VAL A 301 -3.91 3.99 11.97
CA VAL A 301 -3.81 3.99 10.50
C VAL A 301 -3.65 5.43 10.03
N GLY A 302 -2.49 5.75 9.48
CA GLY A 302 -2.13 7.09 9.01
C GLY A 302 -2.11 7.20 7.50
N PHE A 303 -2.49 8.38 7.00
CA PHE A 303 -2.46 8.76 5.59
C PHE A 303 -1.85 10.14 5.45
N GLY A 304 -0.97 10.28 4.48
CA GLY A 304 -0.34 11.56 4.17
C GLY A 304 -0.35 11.86 2.69
N VAL A 305 -0.55 13.14 2.35
CA VAL A 305 -0.37 13.67 1.00
C VAL A 305 0.43 14.96 1.12
N THR A 306 1.49 15.08 0.32
CA THR A 306 2.25 16.32 0.16
C THR A 306 2.33 16.67 -1.33
N ILE A 307 2.04 17.92 -1.66
CA ILE A 307 2.13 18.46 -3.02
C ILE A 307 3.09 19.65 -2.97
N ASP A 308 4.18 19.56 -3.70
CA ASP A 308 5.14 20.65 -3.84
C ASP A 308 5.01 21.31 -5.21
N LYS A 309 5.02 22.64 -5.22
CA LYS A 309 4.92 23.49 -6.40
C LYS A 309 3.83 23.05 -7.38
N PRO A 310 2.57 22.97 -6.93
CA PRO A 310 1.46 22.70 -7.84
C PRO A 310 1.42 23.76 -8.95
N SER A 311 1.13 23.32 -10.17
CA SER A 311 0.99 24.20 -11.33
C SER A 311 -0.41 24.05 -11.93
N LEU A 312 -0.98 25.17 -12.35
CA LEU A 312 -2.32 25.27 -12.93
C LEU A 312 -2.23 25.86 -14.35
N PRO A 313 -3.22 25.59 -15.21
CA PRO A 313 -3.28 26.20 -16.53
C PRO A 313 -3.26 27.73 -16.46
N GLN A 314 -2.53 28.34 -17.38
CA GLN A 314 -2.45 29.81 -17.48
C GLN A 314 -3.85 30.41 -17.66
N GLY A 315 -4.19 31.43 -16.87
CA GLY A 315 -5.47 32.13 -16.94
C GLY A 315 -6.60 31.44 -16.17
N LEU A 316 -6.37 30.26 -15.60
CA LEU A 316 -7.36 29.58 -14.71
C LEU A 316 -7.54 30.33 -13.40
N VAL A 317 -6.43 30.88 -12.88
CA VAL A 317 -6.41 31.64 -11.63
C VAL A 317 -6.25 33.12 -11.96
N PRO A 318 -7.15 34.02 -11.52
CA PRO A 318 -6.99 35.44 -11.66
C PRO A 318 -5.70 35.94 -11.02
N ASP A 319 -5.07 36.98 -11.58
CA ASP A 319 -3.79 37.53 -11.12
C ASP A 319 -3.79 37.89 -9.63
N ALA A 320 -4.93 38.32 -9.10
CA ALA A 320 -5.09 38.62 -7.68
C ALA A 320 -4.80 37.44 -6.76
N PHE A 321 -4.95 36.19 -7.23
CA PHE A 321 -4.70 34.96 -6.46
C PHE A 321 -3.36 34.30 -6.79
N ALA A 322 -2.66 34.77 -7.84
CA ALA A 322 -1.46 34.10 -8.33
C ALA A 322 -0.36 33.95 -7.23
N SER A 323 -0.14 35.00 -6.42
CA SER A 323 0.82 34.96 -5.32
C SER A 323 0.33 34.22 -4.07
N ALA A 324 -0.95 33.85 -4.02
CA ALA A 324 -1.55 33.05 -2.96
C ALA A 324 -1.63 31.56 -3.33
N LEU A 325 -1.25 31.17 -4.54
CA LEU A 325 -1.12 29.76 -4.88
C LEU A 325 -0.13 29.08 -3.94
N PRO A 326 -0.46 27.91 -3.38
CA PRO A 326 0.44 27.25 -2.47
C PRO A 326 1.73 26.80 -3.16
N GLU A 327 2.85 26.98 -2.51
CA GLU A 327 4.14 26.37 -2.88
C GLU A 327 4.23 24.95 -2.38
N THR A 328 3.64 24.69 -1.19
CA THR A 328 3.58 23.37 -0.57
C THR A 328 2.26 23.23 0.17
N VAL A 329 1.62 22.06 0.00
CA VAL A 329 0.46 21.65 0.78
C VAL A 329 0.78 20.27 1.35
N THR A 330 0.64 20.11 2.67
CA THR A 330 0.79 18.82 3.36
C THR A 330 -0.47 18.53 4.15
N THR A 331 -0.98 17.31 4.01
CA THR A 331 -2.03 16.78 4.88
C THR A 331 -1.59 15.40 5.35
N ARG A 332 -1.39 15.26 6.66
CA ARG A 332 -1.11 13.98 7.31
C ARG A 332 -2.09 13.79 8.46
N ILE A 333 -2.93 12.79 8.32
CA ILE A 333 -3.97 12.45 9.30
C ILE A 333 -3.87 10.98 9.67
N SER A 334 -4.25 10.64 10.90
CA SER A 334 -4.35 9.24 11.33
C SER A 334 -5.64 8.98 12.10
N LEU A 335 -6.15 7.77 11.94
CA LEU A 335 -7.20 7.20 12.77
C LEU A 335 -6.51 6.42 13.88
N GLU A 336 -6.89 6.68 15.13
CA GLU A 336 -6.28 6.06 16.30
C GLU A 336 -7.31 5.36 17.18
N LYS A 337 -6.82 4.50 18.05
CA LYS A 337 -7.62 3.75 19.05
C LYS A 337 -8.64 2.80 18.41
N LEU A 338 -8.28 2.22 17.27
CA LEU A 338 -9.11 1.20 16.63
C LEU A 338 -8.77 -0.19 17.18
N ASN A 339 -9.76 -0.99 17.53
CA ASN A 339 -9.57 -2.39 17.94
C ASN A 339 -9.70 -3.32 16.73
N LEU A 340 -8.68 -3.31 15.85
CA LEU A 340 -8.72 -4.06 14.60
C LEU A 340 -8.68 -5.58 14.85
N ALA A 341 -7.80 -6.06 15.72
CA ALA A 341 -7.68 -7.50 16.01
C ALA A 341 -8.98 -8.08 16.60
N SER A 342 -9.54 -7.42 17.61
CA SER A 342 -10.80 -7.84 18.24
C SER A 342 -11.98 -7.76 17.26
N GLY A 343 -12.06 -6.69 16.47
CA GLY A 343 -13.10 -6.52 15.46
C GLY A 343 -13.05 -7.58 14.36
N ILE A 344 -11.87 -7.85 13.79
CA ILE A 344 -11.65 -8.91 12.79
C ILE A 344 -11.99 -10.27 13.38
N THR A 345 -11.54 -10.55 14.62
CA THR A 345 -11.84 -11.81 15.31
C THR A 345 -13.34 -11.99 15.48
N TYR A 346 -14.06 -10.95 15.92
CA TYR A 346 -15.51 -11.00 16.03
C TYR A 346 -16.19 -11.28 14.68
N LEU A 347 -15.79 -10.57 13.61
CA LEU A 347 -16.33 -10.78 12.27
C LEU A 347 -16.17 -12.23 11.82
N ILE A 348 -14.94 -12.76 11.91
CA ILE A 348 -14.65 -14.12 11.43
C ILE A 348 -15.35 -15.18 12.27
N ASP A 349 -15.55 -14.95 13.57
CA ASP A 349 -16.22 -15.90 14.47
C ASP A 349 -17.70 -16.03 14.19
N HIS A 350 -18.37 -14.92 13.88
CA HIS A 350 -19.79 -14.86 13.64
C HIS A 350 -20.17 -15.00 12.18
N ALA A 351 -19.21 -14.88 11.25
CA ALA A 351 -19.48 -15.03 9.83
C ALA A 351 -20.00 -16.41 9.49
N ASN A 352 -21.13 -16.45 8.79
CA ASN A 352 -21.68 -17.63 8.13
C ASN A 352 -21.38 -17.56 6.63
N PHE A 353 -20.38 -18.34 6.19
CA PHE A 353 -19.94 -18.36 4.79
C PHE A 353 -20.87 -19.14 3.86
N ASP A 354 -21.99 -19.70 4.37
CA ASP A 354 -22.98 -20.42 3.56
C ASP A 354 -24.10 -19.52 3.04
N THR A 355 -24.08 -18.23 3.38
CA THR A 355 -25.13 -17.28 3.04
C THR A 355 -24.58 -16.03 2.32
N ASP A 356 -25.43 -15.41 1.48
CA ASP A 356 -25.10 -14.14 0.81
C ASP A 356 -24.91 -12.96 1.79
N LYS A 357 -25.46 -13.08 3.01
CA LYS A 357 -25.24 -12.15 4.11
C LYS A 357 -24.52 -12.89 5.24
N PRO A 358 -23.18 -12.81 5.27
CA PRO A 358 -22.38 -13.55 6.27
C PRO A 358 -22.66 -13.13 7.72
N LEU A 359 -23.16 -11.91 7.95
CA LEU A 359 -23.48 -11.35 9.27
C LEU A 359 -24.90 -10.81 9.27
N THR A 360 -25.57 -10.90 10.43
CA THR A 360 -26.82 -10.17 10.66
C THR A 360 -26.55 -8.67 10.87
N ASP A 361 -27.59 -7.85 10.78
CA ASP A 361 -27.46 -6.40 11.01
C ASP A 361 -27.02 -6.10 12.46
N GLU A 362 -27.48 -6.90 13.44
CA GLU A 362 -27.06 -6.81 14.85
C GLU A 362 -25.59 -7.17 15.03
N GLN A 363 -25.12 -8.26 14.39
CA GLN A 363 -23.71 -8.64 14.40
C GLN A 363 -22.82 -7.58 13.73
N SER A 364 -23.29 -6.97 12.66
CA SER A 364 -22.58 -5.88 11.97
C SER A 364 -22.46 -4.63 12.85
N ALA A 365 -23.54 -4.27 13.57
CA ALA A 365 -23.53 -3.17 14.51
C ALA A 365 -22.60 -3.45 15.71
N GLU A 366 -22.62 -4.69 16.25
CA GLU A 366 -21.72 -5.08 17.34
C GLU A 366 -20.26 -5.08 16.91
N ALA A 367 -19.95 -5.56 15.69
CA ALA A 367 -18.61 -5.44 15.12
C ALA A 367 -18.16 -3.98 15.09
N GLY A 368 -19.02 -3.06 14.65
CA GLY A 368 -18.75 -1.61 14.64
C GLY A 368 -18.37 -1.07 16.03
N ARG A 369 -19.07 -1.49 17.08
CA ARG A 369 -18.75 -1.10 18.47
C ARG A 369 -17.43 -1.69 18.96
N ILE A 370 -17.11 -2.91 18.55
CA ILE A 370 -15.82 -3.54 18.90
C ILE A 370 -14.67 -2.81 18.19
N PHE A 371 -14.82 -2.48 16.90
CA PHE A 371 -13.80 -1.72 16.16
C PHE A 371 -13.55 -0.34 16.75
N MET A 372 -14.59 0.29 17.31
CA MET A 372 -14.54 1.65 17.88
C MET A 372 -14.86 1.60 19.38
N PRO A 373 -13.85 1.39 20.26
CA PRO A 373 -14.07 1.29 21.70
C PRO A 373 -14.79 2.52 22.26
N GLY A 374 -15.84 2.30 23.03
CA GLY A 374 -16.69 3.39 23.56
C GLY A 374 -17.52 4.11 22.50
N GLY A 375 -17.69 3.54 21.30
CA GLY A 375 -18.42 4.15 20.19
C GLY A 375 -17.73 5.39 19.62
N ALA A 376 -16.41 5.53 19.84
CA ALA A 376 -15.64 6.72 19.50
C ALA A 376 -14.49 6.39 18.52
N MET A 377 -14.19 7.31 17.61
CA MET A 377 -13.06 7.28 16.72
C MET A 377 -12.23 8.56 16.90
N THR A 378 -10.92 8.41 17.09
CA THR A 378 -10.01 9.55 17.21
C THR A 378 -9.32 9.80 15.88
N ILE A 379 -9.52 10.99 15.34
CA ILE A 379 -8.81 11.52 14.18
C ILE A 379 -7.67 12.39 14.72
N ARG A 380 -6.43 12.05 14.40
CA ARG A 380 -5.28 12.91 14.69
C ARG A 380 -4.87 13.64 13.41
N TYR A 381 -4.69 14.92 13.53
CA TYR A 381 -4.05 15.77 12.53
C TYR A 381 -2.56 15.83 12.88
N ASP A 382 -1.76 14.93 12.29
CA ASP A 382 -0.32 14.89 12.55
C ASP A 382 0.35 16.14 11.97
N GLU A 383 -0.07 16.54 10.75
CA GLU A 383 0.34 17.77 10.08
C GLU A 383 -0.68 18.12 8.99
N VAL A 384 -1.27 19.30 9.09
CA VAL A 384 -2.02 19.90 7.99
C VAL A 384 -1.40 21.28 7.77
N SER A 385 -0.73 21.51 6.66
CA SER A 385 -0.02 22.75 6.40
C SER A 385 -0.18 23.22 4.96
N ALA A 386 -0.15 24.54 4.79
CA ALA A 386 -0.12 25.16 3.47
C ALA A 386 0.77 26.42 3.55
N ARG A 387 1.69 26.51 2.61
CA ARG A 387 2.62 27.62 2.47
C ARG A 387 2.58 28.22 1.08
N SER A 388 2.61 29.54 1.01
CA SER A 388 2.75 30.32 -0.23
C SER A 388 3.66 31.53 0.01
N ALA A 389 3.82 32.34 -1.03
CA ALA A 389 4.50 33.62 -0.90
C ALA A 389 3.82 34.59 0.10
N VAL A 390 2.53 34.39 0.44
CA VAL A 390 1.71 35.33 1.23
C VAL A 390 1.16 34.75 2.53
N TYR A 391 1.23 33.46 2.74
CA TYR A 391 0.82 32.79 3.98
C TYR A 391 1.69 31.58 4.30
N ASP A 392 1.72 31.22 5.57
CA ASP A 392 2.36 30.02 6.09
C ASP A 392 1.55 29.55 7.31
N PHE A 393 0.70 28.51 7.10
CA PHE A 393 -0.19 27.97 8.13
C PHE A 393 0.12 26.50 8.37
N SER A 394 0.04 26.09 9.64
CA SER A 394 0.06 24.69 10.01
C SER A 394 -0.93 24.42 11.15
N LEU A 395 -1.53 23.23 11.13
CA LEU A 395 -2.49 22.76 12.11
C LEU A 395 -2.09 21.34 12.55
N SER A 396 -2.21 21.09 13.85
CA SER A 396 -2.05 19.76 14.44
C SER A 396 -3.02 19.60 15.62
N GLY A 397 -3.28 18.34 16.02
CA GLY A 397 -4.17 18.07 17.15
C GLY A 397 -5.01 16.84 16.95
N THR A 398 -6.14 16.76 17.66
CA THR A 398 -7.05 15.60 17.62
C THR A 398 -8.51 16.02 17.61
N THR A 399 -9.35 15.21 16.96
CA THR A 399 -10.80 15.26 17.08
C THR A 399 -11.31 13.85 17.36
N THR A 400 -12.03 13.67 18.46
CA THR A 400 -12.78 12.45 18.73
C THR A 400 -14.21 12.65 18.29
N VAL A 401 -14.70 11.77 17.43
CA VAL A 401 -16.07 11.76 16.93
C VAL A 401 -16.81 10.52 17.41
N TYR A 402 -18.13 10.63 17.52
CA TYR A 402 -19.02 9.55 17.94
C TYR A 402 -19.99 9.26 16.80
N PRO A 403 -19.76 8.30 15.90
CA PRO A 403 -20.56 8.08 14.70
C PRO A 403 -22.04 7.82 14.96
N GLU A 404 -22.39 7.17 16.08
CA GLU A 404 -23.77 6.90 16.48
C GLU A 404 -24.47 8.13 17.12
N ASP A 405 -23.71 9.13 17.56
CA ASP A 405 -24.22 10.37 18.17
C ASP A 405 -23.79 11.57 17.33
N GLN A 406 -24.51 11.81 16.24
CA GLN A 406 -24.16 12.84 15.27
C GLN A 406 -24.13 14.23 15.91
N GLY A 407 -22.98 14.83 15.89
CA GLY A 407 -22.72 16.16 16.45
C GLY A 407 -22.07 16.14 17.84
N ARG A 408 -21.90 15.00 18.48
CA ARG A 408 -21.02 14.85 19.64
C ARG A 408 -19.58 14.71 19.16
N GLN A 409 -18.73 15.60 19.64
CA GLN A 409 -17.31 15.57 19.31
C GLN A 409 -16.50 16.20 20.44
N ASN A 410 -15.22 15.83 20.51
CA ASN A 410 -14.24 16.48 21.37
C ASN A 410 -13.03 16.82 20.50
N THR A 411 -12.73 18.11 20.34
CA THR A 411 -11.67 18.61 19.47
C THR A 411 -10.67 19.38 20.28
N ASP A 412 -9.38 19.13 20.08
CA ASP A 412 -8.25 19.91 20.57
C ASP A 412 -7.23 20.04 19.44
N ILE A 413 -7.26 21.18 18.74
CA ILE A 413 -6.38 21.47 17.62
C ILE A 413 -5.62 22.78 17.87
N THR A 414 -4.37 22.79 17.42
CA THR A 414 -3.55 24.01 17.47
C THR A 414 -3.21 24.45 16.06
N LEU A 415 -3.62 25.67 15.74
CA LEU A 415 -3.28 26.35 14.50
C LEU A 415 -2.09 27.30 14.75
N TYR A 416 -1.12 27.26 13.86
CA TYR A 416 0.01 28.18 13.80
C TYR A 416 -0.02 28.98 12.51
N ALA A 417 0.35 30.23 12.58
CA ALA A 417 0.58 31.08 11.41
C ALA A 417 1.89 31.84 11.57
N LYS A 418 2.74 31.75 10.54
CA LYS A 418 3.95 32.57 10.41
C LYS A 418 3.65 33.78 9.54
N ASP A 419 4.26 34.91 9.85
CA ASP A 419 4.11 36.15 9.08
C ASP A 419 2.64 36.55 8.83
N PHE A 420 1.77 36.35 9.82
CA PHE A 420 0.33 36.53 9.72
C PHE A 420 -0.09 37.92 9.16
N ASP A 421 0.66 38.97 9.54
CA ASP A 421 0.41 40.33 9.06
C ASP A 421 0.63 40.49 7.56
N LYS A 422 1.50 39.67 6.96
CA LYS A 422 1.69 39.63 5.52
C LYS A 422 0.45 39.11 4.81
N THR A 423 -0.19 38.08 5.37
CA THR A 423 -1.47 37.54 4.87
C THR A 423 -2.57 38.61 4.94
N VAL A 424 -2.72 39.30 6.08
CA VAL A 424 -3.71 40.35 6.23
C VAL A 424 -3.47 41.49 5.25
N SER A 425 -2.21 41.95 5.12
CA SER A 425 -1.83 43.01 4.18
C SER A 425 -2.09 42.65 2.73
N TYR A 426 -1.85 41.39 2.35
CA TYR A 426 -2.17 40.87 1.01
C TYR A 426 -3.68 40.94 0.73
N LEU A 427 -4.51 40.49 1.66
CA LEU A 427 -5.97 40.52 1.52
C LEU A 427 -6.48 41.97 1.42
N GLN A 428 -6.01 42.87 2.30
CA GLN A 428 -6.38 44.28 2.27
C GLN A 428 -6.00 44.97 0.94
N LYS A 429 -4.78 44.71 0.44
CA LYS A 429 -4.29 45.29 -0.83
C LYS A 429 -5.15 44.86 -2.02
N ASN A 430 -5.66 43.64 -2.04
CA ASN A 430 -6.43 43.08 -3.13
C ASN A 430 -7.96 43.21 -2.95
N ALA A 431 -8.44 43.79 -1.82
CA ALA A 431 -9.86 43.96 -1.51
C ALA A 431 -10.61 44.85 -2.52
N THR A 432 -9.91 45.72 -3.21
CA THR A 432 -10.50 46.54 -4.27
C THR A 432 -10.85 45.76 -5.55
N THR A 433 -10.11 44.68 -5.80
CA THR A 433 -10.33 43.78 -6.92
C THR A 433 -11.24 42.61 -6.56
N VAL A 434 -11.14 42.12 -5.32
CA VAL A 434 -11.90 41.01 -4.76
C VAL A 434 -12.50 41.46 -3.43
N PRO A 435 -13.76 41.94 -3.40
CA PRO A 435 -14.37 42.52 -2.18
C PRO A 435 -14.40 41.58 -0.97
N GLU A 436 -14.51 40.27 -1.21
CA GLU A 436 -14.50 39.21 -0.18
C GLU A 436 -13.20 39.21 0.64
N PHE A 437 -12.08 39.64 0.03
CA PHE A 437 -10.81 39.78 0.73
C PHE A 437 -10.83 40.82 1.83
N GLY A 438 -11.65 41.88 1.69
CA GLY A 438 -11.86 42.87 2.74
C GLY A 438 -12.53 42.27 3.97
N GLN A 439 -13.55 41.43 3.78
CA GLN A 439 -14.21 40.71 4.87
C GLN A 439 -13.27 39.70 5.51
N ALA A 440 -12.52 38.92 4.72
CA ALA A 440 -11.54 37.96 5.20
C ALA A 440 -10.44 38.64 6.03
N ALA A 441 -9.90 39.78 5.54
CA ALA A 441 -8.89 40.57 6.29
C ALA A 441 -9.42 41.05 7.63
N PHE A 442 -10.67 41.54 7.67
CA PHE A 442 -11.32 41.97 8.92
C PHE A 442 -11.48 40.78 9.89
N MET A 443 -11.97 39.63 9.43
CA MET A 443 -12.10 38.43 10.26
C MET A 443 -10.73 37.97 10.81
N LEU A 444 -9.69 37.95 9.96
CA LEU A 444 -8.34 37.60 10.40
C LEU A 444 -7.83 38.58 11.48
N LEU A 445 -8.07 39.89 11.37
CA LEU A 445 -7.69 40.85 12.39
C LEU A 445 -8.42 40.61 13.73
N MET A 446 -9.69 40.22 13.70
CA MET A 446 -10.42 39.83 14.90
C MET A 446 -9.81 38.57 15.54
N VAL A 447 -9.57 37.54 14.73
CA VAL A 447 -8.97 36.28 15.20
C VAL A 447 -7.55 36.52 15.76
N LYS A 448 -6.78 37.46 15.18
CA LYS A 448 -5.46 37.84 15.70
C LYS A 448 -5.51 38.28 17.17
N GLY A 449 -6.60 38.94 17.61
CA GLY A 449 -6.78 39.37 18.99
C GLY A 449 -6.78 38.23 20.01
N PHE A 450 -7.07 37.01 19.60
CA PHE A 450 -7.05 35.80 20.44
C PHE A 450 -5.71 35.04 20.35
N ALA A 451 -4.81 35.43 19.44
CA ALA A 451 -3.56 34.71 19.24
C ALA A 451 -2.61 34.83 20.44
N LYS A 452 -1.86 33.77 20.71
CA LYS A 452 -0.66 33.80 21.55
C LYS A 452 0.55 33.79 20.62
N GLN A 453 1.57 34.54 20.98
CA GLN A 453 2.84 34.51 20.27
C GLN A 453 3.73 33.40 20.82
N THR A 454 4.25 32.55 19.93
CA THR A 454 5.23 31.53 20.30
C THR A 454 6.65 32.13 20.37
N PRO A 455 7.60 31.46 21.02
CA PRO A 455 8.98 31.95 21.12
C PRO A 455 9.69 32.17 19.78
N ASP A 456 9.27 31.40 18.73
CA ASP A 456 9.79 31.53 17.37
C ASP A 456 9.02 32.56 16.52
N GLY A 457 8.13 33.35 17.14
CA GLY A 457 7.45 34.49 16.52
C GLY A 457 6.18 34.13 15.75
N ARG A 458 5.74 32.85 15.72
CA ARG A 458 4.47 32.46 15.11
C ARG A 458 3.27 32.90 15.97
N GLN A 459 2.15 33.19 15.34
CA GLN A 459 0.85 33.28 15.99
C GLN A 459 0.32 31.87 16.23
N MET A 460 -0.31 31.66 17.40
CA MET A 460 -0.85 30.34 17.80
C MET A 460 -2.26 30.49 18.35
N TRP A 461 -3.14 29.59 17.91
CA TRP A 461 -4.50 29.43 18.43
C TRP A 461 -4.71 27.97 18.82
N ASN A 462 -4.91 27.68 20.09
CA ASN A 462 -5.41 26.39 20.52
C ASN A 462 -6.94 26.48 20.57
N ILE A 463 -7.59 25.66 19.75
CA ILE A 463 -9.04 25.62 19.56
C ILE A 463 -9.54 24.32 20.18
N THR A 464 -10.39 24.42 21.20
CA THR A 464 -11.04 23.27 21.82
C THR A 464 -12.55 23.34 21.63
N VAL A 465 -13.14 22.19 21.30
CA VAL A 465 -14.60 22.01 21.24
C VAL A 465 -14.93 20.82 22.13
N ASP A 466 -15.71 21.03 23.17
CA ASP A 466 -16.15 19.95 24.05
C ASP A 466 -17.43 19.25 23.54
N GLU A 467 -17.80 18.16 24.21
CA GLU A 467 -18.98 17.36 23.84
C GLU A 467 -20.30 18.15 23.92
N SER A 468 -20.34 19.27 24.64
CA SER A 468 -21.47 20.17 24.69
C SER A 468 -21.47 21.24 23.58
N LYS A 469 -20.51 21.11 22.61
CA LYS A 469 -20.28 22.03 21.50
C LYS A 469 -19.75 23.41 21.93
N LYS A 470 -19.25 23.52 23.15
CA LYS A 470 -18.66 24.77 23.62
C LYS A 470 -17.28 24.95 23.00
N VAL A 471 -17.11 26.07 22.29
CA VAL A 471 -15.85 26.42 21.62
C VAL A 471 -15.05 27.38 22.47
N LYS A 472 -13.74 27.08 22.65
CA LYS A 472 -12.78 27.99 23.28
C LYS A 472 -11.59 28.19 22.36
N ILE A 473 -11.05 29.41 22.38
CA ILE A 473 -9.77 29.74 21.72
C ILE A 473 -8.78 30.18 22.80
N ASN A 474 -7.66 29.47 22.89
CA ASN A 474 -6.65 29.68 23.92
C ASN A 474 -7.20 29.71 25.37
N GLY A 475 -8.27 28.89 25.60
CA GLY A 475 -8.96 28.77 26.89
C GLY A 475 -10.03 29.82 27.14
N GLN A 476 -10.24 30.78 26.22
CA GLN A 476 -11.26 31.83 26.34
C GLN A 476 -12.52 31.41 25.56
N ASP A 477 -13.68 31.60 26.17
CA ASP A 477 -14.98 31.36 25.52
C ASP A 477 -15.19 32.36 24.38
N LEU A 478 -15.69 31.90 23.23
CA LEU A 478 -16.06 32.78 22.14
C LEU A 478 -17.33 33.59 22.53
N PRO A 479 -17.32 34.92 22.30
CA PRO A 479 -18.47 35.76 22.59
C PRO A 479 -19.69 35.48 21.68
N PHE A 480 -19.46 34.72 20.58
CA PHE A 480 -20.51 34.30 19.64
C PHE A 480 -20.44 32.79 19.51
N GLN A 481 -21.49 32.06 19.96
CA GLN A 481 -21.66 30.65 19.64
C GLN A 481 -22.30 30.56 18.25
N PRO A 482 -21.82 29.70 17.34
CA PRO A 482 -22.45 29.50 16.04
C PRO A 482 -23.83 28.85 16.13
#